data_bbf6e4d08f20e9343ee9993e4b9106d2
#
_entry.id   bbf6e4d08f20e9343ee9993e4b9106d2
#
_cell.length_a   1.000
_cell.length_b   1.000
_cell.length_c   1.000
_cell.angle_alpha   90.00
_cell.angle_beta   90.00
_cell.angle_gamma   90.00
#
_symmetry.space_group_name_H-M   'P 1'
#
loop_
_entity.id
_entity.type
_entity.pdbx_description
1 polymer ?
#
loop_
_entity_poly.entity_id
_entity_poly.type
_entity_poly.pdbx_seq_one_letter_code
_entity_poly.pdbx_strand_id
1 'polypeptide(L)'
;MDSKNTQVAIVGRPNVGKSTLFNRLVGERRAIVGDEPGITRDRIYGEVEWAGRKFSLIDTGGIVPDDDAVIPANILKQAGVAIDQSQLLVWVVDARAGITQLDEELAALLRSTGKPVLIAANKTDSAKLESESTEFFRFGFDDVFPISAEQSIGVGELLDRIVETLEHAVVDDAEPSASAELRLAIVGRPNVGK
;
A
#
# COMPACT_ATOMS: atom_id res chain seq x y z
N MET A 1 14.81 -2.98 18.93
CA MET A 1 14.63 -2.05 17.79
C MET A 1 13.15 -2.09 17.48
N ASP A 2 12.47 -1.02 17.87
CA ASP A 2 11.03 -0.90 17.59
C ASP A 2 10.81 -0.88 16.10
N SER A 3 10.24 -1.95 15.56
CA SER A 3 9.74 -1.97 14.18
C SER A 3 8.60 -0.94 14.14
N LYS A 4 8.87 0.26 13.59
CA LYS A 4 7.80 1.17 13.17
C LYS A 4 6.81 0.31 12.40
N ASN A 5 5.56 0.28 12.87
CA ASN A 5 4.50 -0.54 12.30
C ASN A 5 4.27 -0.08 10.85
N THR A 6 4.95 -0.73 9.91
CA THR A 6 4.90 -0.37 8.49
C THR A 6 3.51 -0.69 7.96
N GLN A 7 2.83 0.30 7.41
CA GLN A 7 1.45 0.18 6.99
C GLN A 7 1.32 0.23 5.46
N VAL A 8 0.53 -0.68 4.92
CA VAL A 8 0.18 -0.78 3.51
C VAL A 8 -1.33 -0.62 3.38
N ALA A 9 -1.81 0.32 2.61
CA ALA A 9 -3.24 0.49 2.39
C ALA A 9 -3.68 -0.16 1.07
N ILE A 10 -4.79 -0.90 1.13
CA ILE A 10 -5.49 -1.41 -0.05
C ILE A 10 -6.58 -0.42 -0.44
N VAL A 11 -6.46 0.14 -1.64
CA VAL A 11 -7.38 1.14 -2.17
C VAL A 11 -7.98 0.69 -3.50
N GLY A 12 -9.08 1.28 -3.91
CA GLY A 12 -9.76 0.96 -5.19
C GLY A 12 -11.26 1.17 -5.09
N ARG A 13 -11.94 1.21 -6.23
CA ARG A 13 -13.40 1.37 -6.29
C ARG A 13 -14.15 0.18 -5.65
N PRO A 14 -15.46 0.28 -5.39
CA PRO A 14 -16.27 -0.84 -4.90
C PRO A 14 -16.22 -2.05 -5.85
N ASN A 15 -16.38 -3.24 -5.30
CA ASN A 15 -16.52 -4.51 -6.05
C ASN A 15 -15.32 -4.96 -6.90
N VAL A 16 -14.13 -4.31 -6.77
CA VAL A 16 -12.88 -4.77 -7.44
C VAL A 16 -12.23 -5.95 -6.74
N GLY A 17 -12.67 -6.30 -5.52
CA GLY A 17 -12.15 -7.44 -4.75
C GLY A 17 -11.10 -7.06 -3.69
N LYS A 18 -11.13 -5.84 -3.16
CA LYS A 18 -10.21 -5.38 -2.08
C LYS A 18 -10.24 -6.29 -0.87
N SER A 19 -11.43 -6.55 -0.32
CA SER A 19 -11.60 -7.41 0.86
C SER A 19 -11.24 -8.86 0.58
N THR A 20 -11.44 -9.36 -0.66
CA THR A 20 -10.98 -10.68 -1.07
C THR A 20 -9.45 -10.74 -1.06
N LEU A 21 -8.78 -9.72 -1.62
CA LEU A 21 -7.33 -9.63 -1.59
C LEU A 21 -6.82 -9.48 -0.15
N PHE A 22 -7.42 -8.59 0.65
CA PHE A 22 -7.07 -8.42 2.06
C PHE A 22 -7.11 -9.75 2.82
N ASN A 23 -8.23 -10.47 2.75
CA ASN A 23 -8.39 -11.76 3.41
C ASN A 23 -7.37 -12.80 2.91
N ARG A 24 -7.02 -12.74 1.62
CA ARG A 24 -6.01 -13.63 1.04
C ARG A 24 -4.60 -13.33 1.56
N LEU A 25 -4.25 -12.05 1.70
CA LEU A 25 -2.93 -11.61 2.18
C LEU A 25 -2.76 -11.83 3.68
N VAL A 26 -3.80 -11.59 4.49
CA VAL A 26 -3.76 -11.80 5.95
C VAL A 26 -3.79 -13.31 6.29
N GLY A 27 -4.37 -14.15 5.41
CA GLY A 27 -4.52 -15.58 5.63
C GLY A 27 -5.49 -15.91 6.77
N GLU A 28 -5.44 -17.17 7.26
CA GLU A 28 -6.28 -17.60 8.41
C GLU A 28 -5.81 -17.02 9.76
N ARG A 29 -4.70 -16.27 9.77
CA ARG A 29 -4.10 -15.68 10.97
C ARG A 29 -4.58 -14.25 11.18
N ARG A 30 -5.78 -14.14 11.78
CA ARG A 30 -6.33 -12.99 12.52
C ARG A 30 -6.32 -11.63 11.82
N ALA A 31 -7.44 -11.30 11.18
CA ALA A 31 -7.88 -9.92 11.10
C ALA A 31 -8.16 -9.43 12.54
N ILE A 32 -7.37 -8.49 13.04
CA ILE A 32 -7.65 -7.81 14.31
C ILE A 32 -8.59 -6.67 13.95
N VAL A 33 -9.87 -6.81 14.28
CA VAL A 33 -10.78 -5.68 14.33
C VAL A 33 -10.28 -4.82 15.50
N GLY A 34 -9.73 -3.64 15.19
CA GLY A 34 -9.10 -2.80 16.20
C GLY A 34 -10.12 -2.27 17.20
N ASP A 35 -10.02 -2.75 18.45
CA ASP A 35 -10.68 -2.20 19.64
C ASP A 35 -9.74 -1.24 20.40
N GLU A 36 -8.80 -0.57 19.72
CA GLU A 36 -8.00 0.46 20.40
C GLU A 36 -8.80 1.77 20.52
N PRO A 37 -8.81 2.39 21.73
CA PRO A 37 -9.50 3.66 21.97
C PRO A 37 -8.87 4.78 21.12
N GLY A 38 -9.60 5.25 20.12
CA GLY A 38 -9.17 6.34 19.22
C GLY A 38 -9.09 5.95 17.74
N ILE A 39 -9.25 4.67 17.40
CA ILE A 39 -9.36 4.19 16.02
C ILE A 39 -10.86 4.17 15.65
N THR A 40 -11.23 4.86 14.59
CA THR A 40 -12.61 4.84 14.08
C THR A 40 -13.01 3.41 13.74
N ARG A 41 -14.20 2.99 14.19
CA ARG A 41 -14.80 1.63 14.11
C ARG A 41 -14.89 1.00 12.71
N ASP A 42 -14.40 1.68 11.68
CA ASP A 42 -14.72 1.39 10.29
C ASP A 42 -13.52 0.87 9.46
N ARG A 43 -12.40 0.49 10.10
CA ARG A 43 -11.23 -0.04 9.39
C ARG A 43 -10.87 -1.42 9.86
N ILE A 44 -10.60 -2.29 8.89
CA ILE A 44 -10.10 -3.62 9.15
C ILE A 44 -8.58 -3.58 8.98
N TYR A 45 -7.86 -3.91 10.07
CA TYR A 45 -6.40 -4.05 10.04
C TYR A 45 -6.05 -5.53 10.07
N GLY A 46 -5.03 -5.90 9.32
CA GLY A 46 -4.50 -7.25 9.33
C GLY A 46 -2.98 -7.24 9.36
N GLU A 47 -2.37 -8.14 10.11
CA GLU A 47 -0.92 -8.35 10.07
C GLU A 47 -0.57 -9.37 9.00
N VAL A 48 0.43 -9.05 8.19
CA VAL A 48 1.01 -9.94 7.19
C VAL A 48 2.46 -10.20 7.53
N GLU A 49 2.86 -11.45 7.42
CA GLU A 49 4.27 -11.86 7.50
C GLU A 49 4.64 -12.56 6.19
N TRP A 50 5.59 -11.99 5.46
CA TRP A 50 6.09 -12.53 4.19
C TRP A 50 7.59 -12.38 4.09
N ALA A 51 8.29 -13.41 3.64
CA ALA A 51 9.75 -13.44 3.53
C ALA A 51 10.50 -12.96 4.80
N GLY A 52 9.93 -13.23 5.99
CA GLY A 52 10.50 -12.81 7.28
C GLY A 52 10.26 -11.33 7.64
N ARG A 53 9.46 -10.60 6.86
CA ARG A 53 9.04 -9.20 7.13
C ARG A 53 7.60 -9.15 7.59
N LYS A 54 7.34 -8.24 8.53
CA LYS A 54 6.00 -7.98 9.05
C LYS A 54 5.55 -6.58 8.69
N PHE A 55 4.32 -6.46 8.23
CA PHE A 55 3.67 -5.19 7.96
C PHE A 55 2.17 -5.29 8.23
N SER A 56 1.53 -4.13 8.46
CA SER A 56 0.09 -4.05 8.67
C SER A 56 -0.62 -3.66 7.38
N LEU A 57 -1.69 -4.38 7.03
CA LEU A 57 -2.59 -4.02 5.94
C LEU A 57 -3.78 -3.24 6.48
N ILE A 58 -4.23 -2.24 5.71
CA ILE A 58 -5.45 -1.48 5.97
C ILE A 58 -6.40 -1.74 4.80
N ASP A 59 -7.57 -2.36 5.06
CA ASP A 59 -8.64 -2.48 4.07
C ASP A 59 -9.55 -1.25 4.12
N THR A 60 -9.58 -0.49 3.03
CA THR A 60 -10.51 0.64 2.90
C THR A 60 -11.90 0.20 2.44
N GLY A 61 -12.07 -1.05 2.01
CA GLY A 61 -13.34 -1.60 1.51
C GLY A 61 -14.38 -1.90 2.57
N GLY A 62 -13.95 -2.16 3.81
CA GLY A 62 -14.87 -2.38 4.95
C GLY A 62 -15.58 -1.13 5.44
N ILE A 63 -15.23 0.03 4.89
CA ILE A 63 -15.73 1.36 5.31
C ILE A 63 -16.93 1.80 4.46
N VAL A 64 -17.10 1.23 3.28
CA VAL A 64 -18.19 1.58 2.37
C VAL A 64 -19.23 0.47 2.41
N PRO A 65 -20.48 0.73 2.87
CA PRO A 65 -21.58 -0.18 2.60
C PRO A 65 -21.67 -0.42 1.09
N ASP A 66 -22.00 -1.65 0.69
CA ASP A 66 -22.28 -2.03 -0.72
C ASP A 66 -23.50 -1.28 -1.34
N ASP A 67 -23.68 -0.03 -0.98
CA ASP A 67 -24.77 0.81 -1.45
C ASP A 67 -24.33 1.51 -2.73
N ASP A 68 -24.96 1.18 -3.85
CA ASP A 68 -24.73 1.77 -5.18
C ASP A 68 -24.88 3.30 -5.24
N ALA A 69 -25.35 3.90 -4.13
CA ALA A 69 -25.54 5.34 -3.96
C ALA A 69 -24.34 6.07 -3.35
N VAL A 70 -23.19 5.40 -3.13
CA VAL A 70 -22.03 6.05 -2.51
C VAL A 70 -21.38 7.03 -3.49
N ILE A 71 -21.51 8.30 -3.13
CA ILE A 71 -20.96 9.42 -3.90
C ILE A 71 -19.45 9.26 -4.05
N PRO A 72 -18.87 9.36 -5.27
CA PRO A 72 -17.42 9.21 -5.52
C PRO A 72 -16.53 9.99 -4.54
N ALA A 73 -16.97 11.18 -4.12
CA ALA A 73 -16.27 12.01 -3.15
C ALA A 73 -16.06 11.34 -1.78
N ASN A 74 -16.97 10.47 -1.35
CA ASN A 74 -16.83 9.74 -0.08
C ASN A 74 -15.80 8.62 -0.20
N ILE A 75 -15.74 7.94 -1.34
CA ILE A 75 -14.74 6.91 -1.62
C ILE A 75 -13.34 7.54 -1.58
N LEU A 76 -13.17 8.67 -2.23
CA LEU A 76 -11.89 9.41 -2.25
C LEU A 76 -11.51 9.93 -0.86
N LYS A 77 -12.46 10.44 -0.08
CA LYS A 77 -12.21 10.92 1.28
C LYS A 77 -11.81 9.80 2.23
N GLN A 78 -12.43 8.64 2.12
CA GLN A 78 -12.12 7.48 2.96
C GLN A 78 -10.78 6.85 2.58
N ALA A 79 -10.48 6.76 1.28
CA ALA A 79 -9.17 6.38 0.79
C ALA A 79 -8.09 7.35 1.33
N GLY A 80 -8.34 8.66 1.32
CA GLY A 80 -7.41 9.69 1.77
C GLY A 80 -6.83 9.42 3.16
N VAL A 81 -7.67 9.07 4.13
CA VAL A 81 -7.18 8.83 5.50
C VAL A 81 -6.32 7.56 5.61
N ALA A 82 -6.63 6.49 4.86
CA ALA A 82 -5.79 5.29 4.82
C ALA A 82 -4.48 5.55 4.05
N ILE A 83 -4.57 6.34 2.98
CA ILE A 83 -3.42 6.80 2.21
C ILE A 83 -2.45 7.58 3.11
N ASP A 84 -2.94 8.53 3.92
CA ASP A 84 -2.08 9.36 4.77
C ASP A 84 -1.28 8.53 5.78
N GLN A 85 -1.85 7.45 6.30
CA GLN A 85 -1.24 6.60 7.31
C GLN A 85 -0.27 5.55 6.76
N SER A 86 -0.37 5.23 5.47
CA SER A 86 0.43 4.15 4.86
C SER A 86 1.72 4.65 4.23
N GLN A 87 2.73 3.77 4.14
CA GLN A 87 3.98 4.00 3.43
C GLN A 87 3.91 3.51 1.98
N LEU A 88 3.03 2.57 1.70
CA LEU A 88 2.84 1.94 0.39
C LEU A 88 1.35 1.76 0.12
N LEU A 89 0.95 1.94 -1.13
CA LEU A 89 -0.43 1.78 -1.59
C LEU A 89 -0.54 0.60 -2.55
N VAL A 90 -1.48 -0.31 -2.29
CA VAL A 90 -1.89 -1.36 -3.23
C VAL A 90 -3.22 -0.94 -3.83
N TRP A 91 -3.18 -0.53 -5.08
CA TRP A 91 -4.38 -0.12 -5.80
C TRP A 91 -4.98 -1.28 -6.56
N VAL A 92 -6.14 -1.74 -6.10
CA VAL A 92 -6.86 -2.86 -6.72
C VAL A 92 -7.80 -2.33 -7.80
N VAL A 93 -7.64 -2.84 -9.01
CA VAL A 93 -8.49 -2.57 -10.19
C VAL A 93 -9.12 -3.86 -10.69
N ASP A 94 -10.18 -3.77 -11.48
CA ASP A 94 -10.89 -4.92 -12.04
C ASP A 94 -10.52 -5.10 -13.51
N ALA A 95 -9.69 -6.12 -13.80
CA ALA A 95 -9.23 -6.40 -15.16
C ALA A 95 -10.37 -6.79 -16.13
N ARG A 96 -11.47 -7.34 -15.62
CA ARG A 96 -12.63 -7.71 -16.46
C ARG A 96 -13.46 -6.50 -16.85
N ALA A 97 -13.58 -5.54 -15.95
CA ALA A 97 -14.38 -4.34 -16.19
C ALA A 97 -13.62 -3.28 -17.00
N GLY A 98 -12.29 -3.39 -17.05
CA GLY A 98 -11.42 -2.38 -17.63
C GLY A 98 -11.40 -1.08 -16.86
N ILE A 99 -10.84 -0.03 -17.45
CA ILE A 99 -10.67 1.27 -16.86
C ILE A 99 -12.00 2.03 -16.82
N THR A 100 -12.33 2.59 -15.65
CA THR A 100 -13.51 3.42 -15.43
C THR A 100 -13.11 4.86 -15.08
N GLN A 101 -14.07 5.81 -15.15
CA GLN A 101 -13.83 7.20 -14.76
C GLN A 101 -13.37 7.30 -13.29
N LEU A 102 -13.90 6.46 -12.39
CA LEU A 102 -13.51 6.46 -10.99
C LEU A 102 -12.05 5.97 -10.81
N ASP A 103 -11.58 5.06 -11.64
CA ASP A 103 -10.18 4.64 -11.66
C ASP A 103 -9.27 5.80 -12.11
N GLU A 104 -9.70 6.63 -13.08
CA GLU A 104 -8.97 7.82 -13.51
C GLU A 104 -8.87 8.88 -12.40
N GLU A 105 -9.96 9.12 -11.66
CA GLU A 105 -9.99 10.03 -10.52
C GLU A 105 -9.09 9.53 -9.38
N LEU A 106 -9.14 8.22 -9.06
CA LEU A 106 -8.25 7.60 -8.09
C LEU A 106 -6.79 7.70 -8.52
N ALA A 107 -6.47 7.44 -9.79
CA ALA A 107 -5.11 7.56 -10.31
C ALA A 107 -4.54 8.98 -10.11
N ALA A 108 -5.35 10.01 -10.35
CA ALA A 108 -4.94 11.40 -10.13
C ALA A 108 -4.65 11.66 -8.64
N LEU A 109 -5.51 11.18 -7.74
CA LEU A 109 -5.30 11.29 -6.30
C LEU A 109 -4.04 10.54 -5.87
N LEU A 110 -3.87 9.28 -6.26
CA LEU A 110 -2.72 8.45 -5.88
C LEU A 110 -1.40 9.07 -6.33
N ARG A 111 -1.33 9.60 -7.55
CA ARG A 111 -0.15 10.32 -8.04
C ARG A 111 0.18 11.57 -7.21
N SER A 112 -0.85 12.29 -6.73
CA SER A 112 -0.64 13.49 -5.92
C SER A 112 -0.03 13.22 -4.55
N THR A 113 -0.08 11.97 -4.08
CA THR A 113 0.46 11.59 -2.76
C THR A 113 1.98 11.47 -2.75
N GLY A 114 2.61 11.25 -3.90
CA GLY A 114 4.04 10.95 -4.02
C GLY A 114 4.48 9.63 -3.40
N LYS A 115 3.54 8.80 -2.94
CA LYS A 115 3.85 7.50 -2.32
C LYS A 115 4.01 6.41 -3.38
N PRO A 116 4.77 5.35 -3.09
CA PRO A 116 4.83 4.16 -3.95
C PRO A 116 3.43 3.55 -4.12
N VAL A 117 3.08 3.20 -5.34
CA VAL A 117 1.79 2.58 -5.70
C VAL A 117 2.05 1.32 -6.52
N LEU A 118 1.51 0.19 -6.07
CA LEU A 118 1.48 -1.05 -6.83
C LEU A 118 0.05 -1.30 -7.32
N ILE A 119 -0.13 -1.50 -8.62
CA ILE A 119 -1.45 -1.81 -9.18
C ILE A 119 -1.66 -3.32 -9.15
N ALA A 120 -2.70 -3.77 -8.46
CA ALA A 120 -3.17 -5.15 -8.47
C ALA A 120 -4.37 -5.27 -9.43
N ALA A 121 -4.13 -5.68 -10.67
CA ALA A 121 -5.17 -5.92 -11.66
C ALA A 121 -5.86 -7.26 -11.36
N ASN A 122 -6.92 -7.18 -10.54
CA ASN A 122 -7.61 -8.34 -10.01
C ASN A 122 -8.63 -8.94 -11.00
N LYS A 123 -9.05 -10.16 -10.69
CA LYS A 123 -9.95 -10.99 -11.49
C LYS A 123 -9.32 -11.49 -12.81
N THR A 124 -7.99 -11.54 -12.83
CA THR A 124 -7.20 -12.06 -13.94
C THR A 124 -7.08 -13.58 -13.81
N ASP A 125 -8.02 -14.30 -14.40
CA ASP A 125 -8.12 -15.77 -14.34
C ASP A 125 -7.94 -16.43 -15.72
N SER A 126 -7.48 -15.67 -16.70
CA SER A 126 -7.19 -16.16 -18.04
C SER A 126 -6.05 -15.38 -18.69
N ALA A 127 -5.32 -16.02 -19.60
CA ALA A 127 -4.22 -15.38 -20.34
C ALA A 127 -4.67 -14.14 -21.13
N LYS A 128 -5.94 -14.07 -21.54
CA LYS A 128 -6.50 -12.91 -22.21
C LYS A 128 -6.55 -11.72 -21.25
N LEU A 129 -7.10 -11.90 -20.05
CA LEU A 129 -7.19 -10.84 -19.03
C LEU A 129 -5.82 -10.41 -18.50
N GLU A 130 -4.87 -11.34 -18.45
CA GLU A 130 -3.48 -11.04 -18.16
C GLU A 130 -2.89 -10.06 -19.19
N SER A 131 -3.10 -10.31 -20.47
CA SER A 131 -2.69 -9.38 -21.53
C SER A 131 -3.42 -8.04 -21.46
N GLU A 132 -4.72 -8.04 -21.16
CA GLU A 132 -5.53 -6.82 -21.03
C GLU A 132 -5.13 -5.99 -19.80
N SER A 133 -4.60 -6.62 -18.74
CA SER A 133 -4.14 -5.89 -17.56
C SER A 133 -3.03 -4.87 -17.84
N THR A 134 -2.33 -5.02 -18.97
CA THR A 134 -1.32 -4.05 -19.40
C THR A 134 -1.88 -2.65 -19.70
N GLU A 135 -3.18 -2.53 -19.93
CA GLU A 135 -3.81 -1.22 -20.14
C GLU A 135 -3.66 -0.29 -18.92
N PHE A 136 -3.51 -0.85 -17.69
CA PHE A 136 -3.39 -0.08 -16.48
C PHE A 136 -2.04 0.65 -16.34
N PHE A 137 -1.02 0.30 -17.12
CA PHE A 137 0.23 1.09 -17.21
C PHE A 137 -0.01 2.52 -17.70
N ARG A 138 -1.13 2.78 -18.41
CA ARG A 138 -1.49 4.14 -18.85
C ARG A 138 -1.68 5.13 -17.68
N PHE A 139 -1.88 4.64 -16.46
CA PHE A 139 -1.95 5.46 -15.28
C PHE A 139 -0.59 6.03 -14.83
N GLY A 140 0.52 5.58 -15.45
CA GLY A 140 1.86 6.10 -15.18
C GLY A 140 2.48 5.55 -13.90
N PHE A 141 2.07 4.36 -13.48
CA PHE A 141 2.72 3.58 -12.43
C PHE A 141 3.49 2.42 -13.08
N ASP A 142 4.69 2.14 -12.55
CA ASP A 142 5.60 1.16 -13.15
C ASP A 142 5.23 -0.29 -12.83
N ASP A 143 4.52 -0.52 -11.72
CA ASP A 143 4.23 -1.83 -11.18
C ASP A 143 2.75 -2.20 -11.37
N VAL A 144 2.46 -3.10 -12.31
CA VAL A 144 1.13 -3.68 -12.55
C VAL A 144 1.21 -5.19 -12.43
N PHE A 145 0.48 -5.76 -11.47
CA PHE A 145 0.43 -7.20 -11.20
C PHE A 145 -0.91 -7.77 -11.62
N PRO A 146 -0.97 -8.63 -12.65
CA PRO A 146 -2.16 -9.41 -12.94
C PRO A 146 -2.36 -10.46 -11.84
N ILE A 147 -3.48 -10.37 -11.10
CA ILE A 147 -3.77 -11.27 -9.99
C ILE A 147 -5.18 -11.85 -10.07
N SER A 148 -5.37 -13.00 -9.44
CA SER A 148 -6.67 -13.49 -9.02
C SER A 148 -6.67 -13.70 -7.51
N ALA A 149 -7.21 -12.74 -6.77
CA ALA A 149 -7.30 -12.83 -5.31
C ALA A 149 -8.12 -14.05 -4.85
N GLU A 150 -9.13 -14.43 -5.62
CA GLU A 150 -9.97 -15.61 -5.35
C GLU A 150 -9.19 -16.91 -5.52
N GLN A 151 -8.37 -17.01 -6.56
CA GLN A 151 -7.62 -18.23 -6.91
C GLN A 151 -6.18 -18.22 -6.38
N SER A 152 -5.72 -17.12 -5.74
CA SER A 152 -4.34 -16.92 -5.26
C SER A 152 -3.28 -16.88 -6.39
N ILE A 153 -3.68 -16.56 -7.63
CA ILE A 153 -2.75 -16.42 -8.76
C ILE A 153 -2.12 -15.03 -8.71
N GLY A 154 -0.80 -14.92 -8.93
CA GLY A 154 -0.05 -13.65 -8.96
C GLY A 154 0.10 -12.94 -7.60
N VAL A 155 -0.47 -13.50 -6.53
CA VAL A 155 -0.45 -12.88 -5.20
C VAL A 155 0.94 -12.95 -4.57
N GLY A 156 1.73 -13.99 -4.88
CA GLY A 156 3.10 -14.15 -4.39
C GLY A 156 4.01 -13.05 -4.92
N GLU A 157 3.99 -12.79 -6.23
CA GLU A 157 4.77 -11.73 -6.87
C GLU A 157 4.40 -10.34 -6.33
N LEU A 158 3.11 -10.10 -6.09
CA LEU A 158 2.66 -8.85 -5.45
C LEU A 158 3.24 -8.72 -4.03
N LEU A 159 3.24 -9.78 -3.23
CA LEU A 159 3.81 -9.78 -1.87
C LEU A 159 5.32 -9.57 -1.88
N ASP A 160 6.04 -10.21 -2.80
CA ASP A 160 7.49 -10.02 -2.95
C ASP A 160 7.80 -8.55 -3.26
N ARG A 161 7.04 -7.93 -4.16
CA ARG A 161 7.22 -6.52 -4.52
C ARG A 161 6.84 -5.56 -3.38
N ILE A 162 5.79 -5.88 -2.60
CA ILE A 162 5.45 -5.11 -1.40
C ILE A 162 6.64 -5.07 -0.44
N VAL A 163 7.23 -6.22 -0.12
CA VAL A 163 8.36 -6.32 0.80
C VAL A 163 9.57 -5.57 0.27
N GLU A 164 9.92 -5.75 -0.99
CA GLU A 164 11.03 -5.04 -1.64
C GLU A 164 10.87 -3.52 -1.59
N THR A 165 9.66 -3.02 -1.91
CA THR A 165 9.37 -1.57 -1.88
C THR A 165 9.47 -1.00 -0.47
N LEU A 166 9.00 -1.75 0.54
CA LEU A 166 9.08 -1.33 1.94
C LEU A 166 10.52 -1.31 2.46
N GLU A 167 11.39 -2.20 1.96
CA GLU A 167 12.81 -2.20 2.31
C GLU A 167 13.52 -0.96 1.77
N HIS A 168 13.23 -0.56 0.55
CA HIS A 168 13.81 0.65 -0.03
C HIS A 168 13.36 1.91 0.70
N ALA A 169 12.08 2.00 1.08
CA ALA A 169 11.56 3.14 1.84
C ALA A 169 12.23 3.32 3.21
N VAL A 170 12.65 2.23 3.86
CA VAL A 170 13.36 2.29 5.16
C VAL A 170 14.80 2.79 4.99
N VAL A 171 15.41 2.53 3.84
CA VAL A 171 16.80 2.99 3.55
C VAL A 171 16.82 4.49 3.25
N ASP A 172 15.83 5.01 2.54
CA ASP A 172 15.73 6.45 2.24
C ASP A 172 15.44 7.29 3.50
N ASP A 173 14.65 6.77 4.45
CA ASP A 173 14.45 7.41 5.77
C ASP A 173 15.72 7.36 6.66
N ALA A 174 16.69 6.50 6.32
CA ALA A 174 17.95 6.34 7.03
C ALA A 174 19.11 7.17 6.43
N GLU A 175 18.90 7.92 5.36
CA GLU A 175 19.84 8.94 4.93
C GLU A 175 19.93 9.98 6.05
N PRO A 176 21.11 10.17 6.66
CA PRO A 176 21.25 11.17 7.70
C PRO A 176 20.99 12.53 7.06
N SER A 177 19.97 13.21 7.58
CA SER A 177 19.83 14.66 7.40
C SER A 177 21.24 15.25 7.38
N ALA A 178 21.65 15.81 6.23
CA ALA A 178 22.98 16.36 5.98
C ALA A 178 23.23 17.65 6.79
N SER A 179 23.05 17.58 8.10
CA SER A 179 23.53 18.51 9.09
C SER A 179 24.15 17.77 10.28
N ALA A 180 24.91 16.70 10.01
CA ALA A 180 25.87 16.21 10.97
C ALA A 180 26.97 17.28 11.05
N GLU A 181 26.80 18.25 11.96
CA GLU A 181 27.89 19.12 12.36
C GLU A 181 29.08 18.26 12.74
N LEU A 182 30.13 18.34 11.94
CA LEU A 182 31.38 17.65 12.22
C LEU A 182 31.98 18.25 13.50
N ARG A 183 31.73 17.62 14.65
CA ARG A 183 32.30 18.08 15.93
C ARG A 183 33.71 17.58 16.02
N LEU A 184 34.68 18.45 15.69
CA LEU A 184 36.11 18.21 15.80
C LEU A 184 36.58 18.64 17.19
N ALA A 185 37.10 17.72 17.99
CA ALA A 185 37.77 18.05 19.26
C ALA A 185 39.29 17.95 19.06
N ILE A 186 39.98 19.08 19.21
CA ILE A 186 41.45 19.12 19.17
C ILE A 186 41.95 18.95 20.61
N VAL A 187 42.61 17.84 20.90
CA VAL A 187 43.15 17.51 22.21
C VAL A 187 44.68 17.58 22.13
N GLY A 188 45.33 18.25 23.07
CA GLY A 188 46.81 18.35 23.13
C GLY A 188 47.25 18.99 24.44
N ARG A 189 48.54 18.81 24.80
CA ARG A 189 49.14 19.48 25.93
C ARG A 189 49.20 20.98 25.73
N PRO A 190 49.25 21.78 26.79
CA PRO A 190 49.51 23.24 26.67
C PRO A 190 50.79 23.49 25.85
N ASN A 191 50.74 24.51 24.94
CA ASN A 191 51.85 24.98 24.09
C ASN A 191 52.31 24.01 22.96
N VAL A 192 51.46 23.13 22.43
CA VAL A 192 51.75 22.31 21.25
C VAL A 192 51.05 22.78 19.97
N GLY A 193 50.61 24.03 19.90
CA GLY A 193 49.98 24.61 18.72
C GLY A 193 48.65 23.99 18.37
N LYS A 194 47.66 24.18 19.20
CA LYS A 194 46.27 23.78 18.99
C LYS A 194 45.55 24.60 17.94
#